data_1d032a52b5269675c9a5283dd99a3454
#
_entry.id   1d032a52b5269675c9a5283dd99a3454
#
_cell.length_a   1.000
_cell.length_b   1.000
_cell.length_c   1.000
_cell.angle_alpha   90.00
_cell.angle_beta   90.00
_cell.angle_gamma   90.00
#
_symmetry.space_group_name_H-M   'P 1'
#
loop_
_entity.id
_entity.type
_entity.pdbx_description
1 polymer ?
#
loop_
_entity_poly.entity_id
_entity_poly.type
_entity_poly.pdbx_seq_one_letter_code
_entity_poly.pdbx_strand_id
1 'polypeptide(L)'
;MLGAMRNFVKATKLIDRIPKIEQKLDLLLWETPDIPRDFFPKLIESARQMGWLESAKQHKPMTADGEPCPWYTYPMLHFLGTRHLGGLRVFEYGSGNSTLWWSRKATSVVSVEHDRAWFEMISRKTPDNVAYVYRELVPGGDYSTEVTRHQGAPFDVVVIDGRDRVNCARATMNLKARPSAIIWDNSERERYQEGYDLLTNSGYRRIDFDGFGPVNGRPWRTSVFYTPDNCLKI
;
A
#
# COMPACT_ATOMS: atom_id res chain seq x y z
N MET A 1 -17.25 -5.00 46.90
CA MET A 1 -17.46 -6.43 46.61
C MET A 1 -17.74 -6.74 45.12
N LEU A 2 -18.58 -6.00 44.40
CA LEU A 2 -18.92 -6.28 42.98
C LEU A 2 -17.73 -6.19 41.99
N GLY A 3 -16.74 -5.35 42.19
CA GLY A 3 -15.57 -5.21 41.32
C GLY A 3 -14.60 -6.40 41.41
N ALA A 4 -14.39 -6.93 42.59
CA ALA A 4 -13.53 -8.10 42.83
C ALA A 4 -14.14 -9.38 42.19
N MET A 5 -15.46 -9.50 42.27
CA MET A 5 -16.21 -10.63 41.70
C MET A 5 -16.18 -10.62 40.16
N ARG A 6 -16.25 -9.43 39.53
CA ARG A 6 -16.12 -9.29 38.06
C ARG A 6 -14.71 -9.64 37.55
N ASN A 7 -13.68 -9.29 38.29
CA ASN A 7 -12.30 -9.65 37.96
C ASN A 7 -12.03 -11.13 38.13
N PHE A 8 -12.62 -11.75 39.15
CA PHE A 8 -12.52 -13.20 39.37
C PHE A 8 -13.20 -14.01 38.26
N VAL A 9 -14.41 -13.60 37.83
CA VAL A 9 -15.13 -14.23 36.72
C VAL A 9 -14.41 -14.05 35.36
N LYS A 10 -13.69 -12.92 35.17
CA LYS A 10 -12.84 -12.74 33.97
C LYS A 10 -11.60 -13.63 34.02
N ALA A 11 -10.99 -13.79 35.20
CA ALA A 11 -9.82 -14.63 35.38
C ALA A 11 -10.16 -16.13 35.19
N THR A 12 -11.28 -16.61 35.76
CA THR A 12 -11.74 -17.99 35.51
C THR A 12 -12.04 -18.27 34.06
N LYS A 13 -12.74 -17.36 33.32
CA LYS A 13 -12.97 -17.51 31.88
C LYS A 13 -11.68 -17.50 31.04
N LEU A 14 -10.63 -16.85 31.52
CA LEU A 14 -9.31 -16.86 30.88
C LEU A 14 -8.62 -18.20 31.11
N ILE A 15 -8.65 -18.70 32.35
CA ILE A 15 -8.08 -20.00 32.74
C ILE A 15 -8.73 -21.16 31.95
N ASP A 16 -10.06 -21.12 31.76
CA ASP A 16 -10.80 -22.12 30.96
C ASP A 16 -10.46 -22.07 29.47
N ARG A 17 -9.84 -21.00 28.98
CA ARG A 17 -9.38 -20.87 27.57
C ARG A 17 -7.97 -21.36 27.34
N ILE A 18 -7.13 -21.41 28.38
CA ILE A 18 -5.73 -21.82 28.27
C ILE A 18 -5.60 -23.22 27.67
N PRO A 19 -6.31 -24.26 28.15
CA PRO A 19 -6.20 -25.60 27.58
C PRO A 19 -6.60 -25.67 26.09
N LYS A 20 -7.60 -24.86 25.69
CA LYS A 20 -8.02 -24.80 24.28
C LYS A 20 -7.00 -24.07 23.38
N ILE A 21 -6.26 -23.13 23.93
CA ILE A 21 -5.17 -22.43 23.22
C ILE A 21 -3.97 -23.36 23.13
N GLU A 22 -3.62 -24.05 24.21
CA GLU A 22 -2.55 -25.05 24.25
C GLU A 22 -2.84 -26.18 23.27
N GLN A 23 -4.04 -26.75 23.29
CA GLN A 23 -4.45 -27.79 22.34
C GLN A 23 -4.38 -27.35 20.86
N LYS A 24 -4.76 -26.10 20.57
CA LYS A 24 -4.62 -25.54 19.21
C LYS A 24 -3.17 -25.31 18.83
N LEU A 25 -2.35 -24.87 19.78
CA LEU A 25 -0.92 -24.69 19.57
C LEU A 25 -0.23 -26.03 19.34
N ASP A 26 -0.58 -27.05 20.14
CA ASP A 26 -0.06 -28.41 20.00
C ASP A 26 -0.48 -29.03 18.67
N LEU A 27 -1.70 -28.78 18.19
CA LEU A 27 -2.16 -29.23 16.89
C LEU A 27 -1.35 -28.59 15.74
N LEU A 28 -1.12 -27.28 15.83
CA LEU A 28 -0.27 -26.57 14.86
C LEU A 28 1.19 -27.05 14.90
N LEU A 29 1.72 -27.34 16.08
CA LEU A 29 3.06 -27.88 16.26
C LEU A 29 3.17 -29.33 15.80
N TRP A 30 2.07 -30.11 15.91
CA TRP A 30 1.99 -31.47 15.40
C TRP A 30 2.00 -31.53 13.87
N GLU A 31 1.29 -30.60 13.24
CA GLU A 31 1.26 -30.48 11.77
C GLU A 31 2.57 -29.94 11.18
N THR A 32 3.43 -29.34 12.02
CA THR A 32 4.71 -28.74 11.61
C THR A 32 5.84 -29.11 12.58
N PRO A 33 6.15 -30.42 12.76
CA PRO A 33 7.06 -30.90 13.79
C PRO A 33 8.50 -30.36 13.66
N ASP A 34 8.90 -29.99 12.45
CA ASP A 34 10.24 -29.47 12.15
C ASP A 34 10.39 -27.96 12.37
N ILE A 35 9.30 -27.26 12.73
CA ILE A 35 9.36 -25.82 12.98
C ILE A 35 9.80 -25.58 14.44
N PRO A 36 10.85 -24.74 14.66
CA PRO A 36 11.27 -24.38 16.00
C PRO A 36 10.12 -23.74 16.82
N ARG A 37 10.01 -24.10 18.10
CA ARG A 37 8.92 -23.61 19.00
C ARG A 37 8.84 -22.10 19.10
N ASP A 38 9.92 -21.37 18.87
CA ASP A 38 9.98 -19.91 18.91
C ASP A 38 9.66 -19.24 17.55
N PHE A 39 9.44 -20.02 16.50
CA PHE A 39 9.16 -19.49 15.16
C PHE A 39 7.88 -18.63 15.12
N PHE A 40 6.75 -19.18 15.57
CA PHE A 40 5.48 -18.44 15.55
C PHE A 40 5.47 -17.21 16.45
N PRO A 41 5.97 -17.27 17.70
CA PRO A 41 6.16 -16.06 18.51
C PRO A 41 6.99 -14.97 17.83
N LYS A 42 8.10 -15.33 17.18
CA LYS A 42 8.95 -14.39 16.43
C LYS A 42 8.23 -13.83 15.20
N LEU A 43 7.48 -14.67 14.47
CA LEU A 43 6.69 -14.22 13.32
C LEU A 43 5.60 -13.23 13.73
N ILE A 44 4.88 -13.49 14.83
CA ILE A 44 3.86 -12.58 15.38
C ILE A 44 4.51 -11.27 15.82
N GLU A 45 5.67 -11.32 16.46
CA GLU A 45 6.39 -10.10 16.88
C GLU A 45 6.85 -9.28 15.66
N SER A 46 7.39 -9.93 14.62
CA SER A 46 7.73 -9.28 13.36
C SER A 46 6.51 -8.64 12.69
N ALA A 47 5.37 -9.35 12.67
CA ALA A 47 4.11 -8.83 12.13
C ALA A 47 3.60 -7.61 12.94
N ARG A 48 3.81 -7.59 14.25
CA ARG A 48 3.49 -6.43 15.11
C ARG A 48 4.38 -5.25 14.78
N GLN A 49 5.69 -5.47 14.69
CA GLN A 49 6.68 -4.42 14.38
C GLN A 49 6.46 -3.78 13.01
N MET A 50 5.97 -4.54 12.02
CA MET A 50 5.57 -4.01 10.71
C MET A 50 4.22 -3.28 10.70
N GLY A 51 3.44 -3.31 11.79
CA GLY A 51 2.07 -2.78 11.83
C GLY A 51 1.03 -3.70 11.17
N TRP A 52 1.41 -4.93 10.80
CA TRP A 52 0.51 -5.84 10.10
C TRP A 52 -0.71 -6.25 10.93
N LEU A 53 -0.49 -6.58 12.20
CA LEU A 53 -1.59 -6.97 13.10
C LEU A 53 -2.58 -5.82 13.33
N GLU A 54 -2.08 -4.59 13.46
CA GLU A 54 -2.93 -3.41 13.63
C GLU A 54 -3.68 -3.08 12.33
N SER A 55 -3.02 -3.16 11.19
CA SER A 55 -3.64 -3.00 9.87
C SER A 55 -4.75 -4.03 9.63
N ALA A 56 -4.52 -5.29 9.97
CA ALA A 56 -5.51 -6.37 9.83
C ALA A 56 -6.72 -6.14 10.75
N LYS A 57 -6.48 -5.73 12.01
CA LYS A 57 -7.53 -5.46 12.99
C LYS A 57 -8.41 -4.28 12.62
N GLN A 58 -7.82 -3.21 12.07
CA GLN A 58 -8.56 -2.00 11.68
C GLN A 58 -9.04 -2.04 10.23
N HIS A 59 -8.69 -3.04 9.44
CA HIS A 59 -8.97 -3.11 8.00
C HIS A 59 -8.46 -1.87 7.24
N LYS A 60 -7.31 -1.32 7.66
CA LYS A 60 -6.68 -0.13 7.09
C LYS A 60 -5.17 -0.28 7.06
N PRO A 61 -4.48 0.12 5.97
CA PRO A 61 -3.02 0.10 5.94
C PRO A 61 -2.45 1.11 6.94
N MET A 62 -1.71 0.62 7.92
CA MET A 62 -1.11 1.42 8.99
C MET A 62 0.28 0.92 9.35
N THR A 63 1.13 1.82 9.82
CA THR A 63 2.41 1.48 10.46
C THR A 63 2.19 0.92 11.87
N ALA A 64 3.25 0.43 12.50
CA ALA A 64 3.21 -0.01 13.89
C ALA A 64 2.80 1.11 14.87
N ASP A 65 3.13 2.36 14.53
CA ASP A 65 2.80 3.55 15.33
C ASP A 65 1.37 4.07 15.06
N GLY A 66 0.58 3.35 14.26
CA GLY A 66 -0.79 3.72 13.94
C GLY A 66 -0.94 4.81 12.87
N GLU A 67 0.14 5.16 12.17
CA GLU A 67 0.11 6.16 11.11
C GLU A 67 -0.31 5.56 9.76
N PRO A 68 -1.03 6.30 8.90
CA PRO A 68 -1.38 5.84 7.57
C PRO A 68 -0.14 5.45 6.76
N CYS A 69 -0.22 4.31 6.06
CA CYS A 69 0.78 3.89 5.08
C CYS A 69 0.12 3.39 3.79
N PRO A 70 0.84 3.31 2.66
CA PRO A 70 0.33 2.71 1.44
C PRO A 70 -0.02 1.24 1.61
N TRP A 71 -0.99 0.77 0.84
CA TRP A 71 -1.33 -0.65 0.77
C TRP A 71 -0.44 -1.38 -0.23
N TYR A 72 0.87 -1.17 -0.10
CA TYR A 72 1.90 -1.86 -0.87
C TYR A 72 2.46 -3.05 -0.09
N THR A 73 3.24 -3.90 -0.76
CA THR A 73 3.96 -4.96 -0.05
C THR A 73 4.98 -4.39 0.94
N TYR A 74 5.24 -5.08 2.05
CA TYR A 74 6.22 -4.62 3.04
C TYR A 74 7.64 -4.46 2.46
N PRO A 75 8.13 -5.31 1.54
CA PRO A 75 9.39 -5.05 0.85
C PRO A 75 9.40 -3.71 0.11
N MET A 76 8.29 -3.35 -0.56
CA MET A 76 8.16 -2.04 -1.22
C MET A 76 8.11 -0.89 -0.21
N LEU A 77 7.37 -1.02 0.88
CA LEU A 77 7.33 0.00 1.94
C LEU A 77 8.71 0.22 2.57
N HIS A 78 9.45 -0.86 2.84
CA HIS A 78 10.82 -0.78 3.34
C HIS A 78 11.74 -0.08 2.34
N PHE A 79 11.69 -0.46 1.07
CA PHE A 79 12.45 0.18 0.01
C PHE A 79 12.19 1.68 -0.05
N LEU A 80 10.93 2.11 -0.11
CA LEU A 80 10.57 3.55 -0.13
C LEU A 80 11.01 4.28 1.13
N GLY A 81 10.95 3.61 2.29
CA GLY A 81 11.40 4.15 3.56
C GLY A 81 12.89 4.53 3.60
N THR A 82 13.70 3.91 2.73
CA THR A 82 15.14 4.20 2.60
C THR A 82 15.46 5.26 1.53
N ARG A 83 14.45 5.77 0.80
CA ARG A 83 14.65 6.73 -0.29
C ARG A 83 14.45 8.18 0.19
N HIS A 84 15.14 9.12 -0.48
CA HIS A 84 14.91 10.55 -0.26
C HIS A 84 13.73 11.02 -1.12
N LEU A 85 12.57 11.22 -0.49
CA LEU A 85 11.31 11.54 -1.18
C LEU A 85 10.91 13.03 -1.05
N GLY A 86 11.60 13.79 -0.21
CA GLY A 86 11.18 15.14 0.21
C GLY A 86 11.10 16.21 -0.89
N GLY A 87 11.80 16.01 -2.00
CA GLY A 87 11.75 16.94 -3.16
C GLY A 87 10.78 16.56 -4.25
N LEU A 88 10.11 15.39 -4.14
CA LEU A 88 9.37 14.79 -5.24
C LEU A 88 7.98 15.38 -5.41
N ARG A 89 7.51 15.40 -6.66
CA ARG A 89 6.12 15.61 -7.05
C ARG A 89 5.50 14.28 -7.47
N VAL A 90 4.41 13.92 -6.83
CA VAL A 90 3.77 12.62 -7.02
C VAL A 90 2.38 12.80 -7.62
N PHE A 91 2.06 11.98 -8.63
CA PHE A 91 0.69 11.77 -9.09
C PHE A 91 0.23 10.37 -8.67
N GLU A 92 -0.98 10.25 -8.17
CA GLU A 92 -1.53 8.98 -7.69
C GLU A 92 -2.91 8.72 -8.31
N TYR A 93 -3.05 7.57 -8.96
CA TYR A 93 -4.32 6.99 -9.36
C TYR A 93 -4.84 6.06 -8.26
N GLY A 94 -6.02 6.36 -7.74
CA GLY A 94 -6.54 5.79 -6.49
C GLY A 94 -6.06 6.59 -5.29
N SER A 95 -6.78 6.52 -4.22
CA SER A 95 -6.50 7.34 -3.03
C SER A 95 -6.74 6.59 -1.73
N GLY A 96 -6.21 7.15 -0.65
CA GLY A 96 -6.44 6.62 0.68
C GLY A 96 -5.33 6.94 1.65
N ASN A 97 -4.95 5.94 2.44
CA ASN A 97 -3.83 6.08 3.36
C ASN A 97 -2.49 6.31 2.63
N SER A 98 -2.37 5.85 1.39
CA SER A 98 -1.23 6.15 0.52
C SER A 98 -1.10 7.65 0.21
N THR A 99 -2.19 8.31 -0.14
CA THR A 99 -2.24 9.76 -0.36
C THR A 99 -1.76 10.53 0.87
N LEU A 100 -2.25 10.15 2.06
CA LEU A 100 -1.83 10.77 3.33
C LEU A 100 -0.37 10.48 3.68
N TRP A 101 0.14 9.32 3.31
CA TRP A 101 1.55 8.98 3.48
C TRP A 101 2.43 9.78 2.51
N TRP A 102 2.07 9.84 1.23
CA TRP A 102 2.81 10.60 0.24
C TRP A 102 2.84 12.09 0.58
N SER A 103 1.74 12.65 1.08
CA SER A 103 1.70 14.06 1.47
C SER A 103 2.71 14.43 2.56
N ARG A 104 3.06 13.49 3.43
CA ARG A 104 4.08 13.69 4.48
C ARG A 104 5.51 13.48 3.98
N LYS A 105 5.69 12.84 2.83
CA LYS A 105 6.99 12.45 2.30
C LYS A 105 7.42 13.26 1.08
N ALA A 106 6.50 13.69 0.25
CA ALA A 106 6.73 14.40 -0.99
C ALA A 106 6.46 15.92 -0.84
N THR A 107 6.96 16.71 -1.76
CA THR A 107 6.68 18.16 -1.80
C THR A 107 5.21 18.42 -2.13
N SER A 108 4.66 17.71 -3.11
CA SER A 108 3.26 17.83 -3.51
C SER A 108 2.71 16.53 -4.08
N VAL A 109 1.42 16.34 -3.90
CA VAL A 109 0.69 15.18 -4.40
C VAL A 109 -0.51 15.65 -5.20
N VAL A 110 -0.74 15.06 -6.36
CA VAL A 110 -2.04 15.08 -7.04
C VAL A 110 -2.60 13.68 -6.97
N SER A 111 -3.78 13.51 -6.39
CA SER A 111 -4.42 12.19 -6.30
C SER A 111 -5.81 12.24 -6.91
N VAL A 112 -6.15 11.26 -7.77
CA VAL A 112 -7.45 11.15 -8.41
C VAL A 112 -8.21 9.95 -7.90
N GLU A 113 -9.49 10.16 -7.54
CA GLU A 113 -10.38 9.15 -6.99
C GLU A 113 -11.68 9.06 -7.82
N HIS A 114 -12.18 7.84 -7.95
CA HIS A 114 -13.40 7.56 -8.73
C HIS A 114 -14.62 7.22 -7.86
N ASP A 115 -14.41 6.74 -6.65
CA ASP A 115 -15.48 6.49 -5.68
C ASP A 115 -15.84 7.77 -4.94
N ARG A 116 -17.05 8.26 -5.15
CA ARG A 116 -17.53 9.52 -4.60
C ARG A 116 -17.54 9.51 -3.06
N ALA A 117 -18.02 8.43 -2.46
CA ALA A 117 -18.12 8.34 -1.01
C ALA A 117 -16.72 8.27 -0.36
N TRP A 118 -15.81 7.54 -1.01
CA TRP A 118 -14.42 7.48 -0.59
C TRP A 118 -13.71 8.83 -0.74
N PHE A 119 -13.93 9.51 -1.87
CA PHE A 119 -13.41 10.86 -2.10
C PHE A 119 -13.85 11.82 -0.98
N GLU A 120 -15.15 11.88 -0.64
CA GLU A 120 -15.67 12.75 0.40
C GLU A 120 -15.10 12.44 1.80
N MET A 121 -14.83 11.17 2.07
CA MET A 121 -14.25 10.73 3.34
C MET A 121 -12.77 11.12 3.46
N ILE A 122 -11.98 10.94 2.40
CA ILE A 122 -10.53 11.22 2.41
C ILE A 122 -10.27 12.73 2.29
N SER A 123 -11.06 13.48 1.52
CA SER A 123 -10.90 14.94 1.33
C SER A 123 -10.87 15.72 2.64
N ARG A 124 -11.59 15.24 3.65
CA ARG A 124 -11.59 15.84 5.01
C ARG A 124 -10.26 15.72 5.76
N LYS A 125 -9.33 14.90 5.25
CA LYS A 125 -8.05 14.58 5.88
C LYS A 125 -6.86 15.00 5.03
N THR A 126 -7.10 15.44 3.79
CA THR A 126 -6.02 15.83 2.88
C THR A 126 -5.39 17.16 3.33
N PRO A 127 -4.06 17.22 3.46
CA PRO A 127 -3.35 18.47 3.76
C PRO A 127 -3.21 19.35 2.51
N ASP A 128 -2.78 20.61 2.72
CA ASP A 128 -2.72 21.65 1.68
C ASP A 128 -1.81 21.34 0.49
N ASN A 129 -0.82 20.47 0.68
CA ASN A 129 0.07 20.03 -0.40
C ASN A 129 -0.51 18.90 -1.26
N VAL A 130 -1.80 18.54 -1.09
CA VAL A 130 -2.52 17.54 -1.88
C VAL A 130 -3.59 18.20 -2.73
N ALA A 131 -3.43 18.16 -4.04
CA ALA A 131 -4.51 18.43 -4.98
C ALA A 131 -5.34 17.16 -5.17
N TYR A 132 -6.48 17.08 -4.49
CA TYR A 132 -7.33 15.89 -4.50
C TYR A 132 -8.52 16.08 -5.44
N VAL A 133 -8.66 15.17 -6.44
CA VAL A 133 -9.55 15.33 -7.57
C VAL A 133 -10.51 14.13 -7.66
N TYR A 134 -11.81 14.42 -7.80
CA TYR A 134 -12.80 13.40 -8.14
C TYR A 134 -12.97 13.32 -9.66
N ARG A 135 -12.96 12.10 -10.21
CA ARG A 135 -13.34 11.80 -11.60
C ARG A 135 -14.13 10.52 -11.65
N GLU A 136 -15.27 10.57 -12.32
CA GLU A 136 -16.06 9.36 -12.58
C GLU A 136 -15.26 8.34 -13.40
N LEU A 137 -15.44 7.05 -13.07
CA LEU A 137 -14.74 5.98 -13.74
C LEU A 137 -15.42 5.61 -15.06
N VAL A 138 -14.86 6.11 -16.14
CA VAL A 138 -15.16 5.69 -17.52
C VAL A 138 -13.88 5.13 -18.10
N PRO A 139 -13.87 3.91 -18.72
CA PRO A 139 -12.66 3.35 -19.30
C PRO A 139 -12.04 4.28 -20.35
N GLY A 140 -10.76 4.62 -20.21
CA GLY A 140 -10.05 5.59 -21.05
C GLY A 140 -10.50 7.05 -20.92
N GLY A 141 -11.43 7.34 -19.98
CA GLY A 141 -12.02 8.65 -19.78
C GLY A 141 -11.20 9.56 -18.83
N ASP A 142 -11.89 10.50 -18.22
CA ASP A 142 -11.32 11.59 -17.42
C ASP A 142 -10.49 11.08 -16.22
N TYR A 143 -10.88 9.96 -15.61
CA TYR A 143 -10.12 9.37 -14.51
C TYR A 143 -8.70 9.00 -14.96
N SER A 144 -8.57 8.21 -16.01
CA SER A 144 -7.26 7.74 -16.49
C SER A 144 -6.44 8.85 -17.15
N THR A 145 -7.08 9.87 -17.73
CA THR A 145 -6.40 11.00 -18.41
C THR A 145 -6.12 12.19 -17.49
N GLU A 146 -6.55 12.17 -16.22
CA GLU A 146 -6.38 13.29 -15.29
C GLU A 146 -4.93 13.76 -15.16
N VAL A 147 -3.96 12.84 -15.19
CA VAL A 147 -2.53 13.18 -15.10
C VAL A 147 -2.12 14.20 -16.17
N THR A 148 -2.73 14.19 -17.34
CA THR A 148 -2.41 15.10 -18.44
C THR A 148 -2.88 16.54 -18.21
N ARG A 149 -3.74 16.78 -17.24
CA ARG A 149 -4.25 18.11 -16.88
C ARG A 149 -3.30 18.90 -15.96
N HIS A 150 -2.30 18.22 -15.39
CA HIS A 150 -1.37 18.75 -14.40
C HIS A 150 0.05 18.94 -14.94
N GLN A 151 0.19 19.26 -16.24
CA GLN A 151 1.50 19.36 -16.93
C GLN A 151 2.30 20.64 -16.66
N GLY A 152 1.85 21.52 -15.75
CA GLY A 152 2.56 22.76 -15.40
C GLY A 152 3.97 22.56 -14.82
N ALA A 153 4.20 21.43 -14.17
CA ALA A 153 5.52 20.92 -13.79
C ALA A 153 5.50 19.38 -13.84
N PRO A 154 6.65 18.74 -14.17
CA PRO A 154 6.69 17.28 -14.29
C PRO A 154 6.45 16.58 -12.96
N PHE A 155 5.88 15.38 -13.02
CA PHE A 155 5.84 14.46 -11.90
C PHE A 155 7.11 13.61 -11.90
N ASP A 156 7.70 13.45 -10.73
CA ASP A 156 8.84 12.54 -10.53
C ASP A 156 8.40 11.09 -10.44
N VAL A 157 7.27 10.88 -9.74
CA VAL A 157 6.65 9.56 -9.52
C VAL A 157 5.19 9.59 -9.94
N VAL A 158 4.76 8.55 -10.65
CA VAL A 158 3.34 8.25 -10.86
C VAL A 158 3.01 6.92 -10.19
N VAL A 159 1.96 6.91 -9.38
CA VAL A 159 1.45 5.71 -8.70
C VAL A 159 0.20 5.21 -9.43
N ILE A 160 0.19 3.94 -9.82
CA ILE A 160 -0.93 3.26 -10.47
C ILE A 160 -1.49 2.20 -9.53
N ASP A 161 -2.41 2.61 -8.65
CA ASP A 161 -3.03 1.74 -7.65
C ASP A 161 -4.57 1.82 -7.62
N GLY A 162 -5.15 2.51 -8.58
CA GLY A 162 -6.61 2.64 -8.68
C GLY A 162 -7.27 1.66 -9.64
N ARG A 163 -8.16 2.17 -10.47
CA ARG A 163 -8.87 1.45 -11.53
C ARG A 163 -8.29 1.82 -12.89
N ASP A 164 -8.77 1.11 -13.93
CA ASP A 164 -8.41 1.39 -15.35
C ASP A 164 -6.89 1.53 -15.59
N ARG A 165 -6.09 0.72 -14.89
CA ARG A 165 -4.64 0.87 -14.74
C ARG A 165 -3.87 0.89 -16.07
N VAL A 166 -4.31 0.13 -17.08
CA VAL A 166 -3.67 0.12 -18.41
C VAL A 166 -3.85 1.47 -19.10
N ASN A 167 -5.05 2.06 -19.05
CA ASN A 167 -5.29 3.40 -19.59
C ASN A 167 -4.58 4.49 -18.79
N CYS A 168 -4.44 4.33 -17.46
CA CYS A 168 -3.62 5.21 -16.63
C CYS A 168 -2.14 5.18 -17.09
N ALA A 169 -1.59 4.01 -17.38
CA ALA A 169 -0.23 3.88 -17.94
C ALA A 169 -0.12 4.56 -19.32
N ARG A 170 -1.09 4.35 -20.22
CA ARG A 170 -1.13 5.02 -21.54
C ARG A 170 -1.13 6.54 -21.41
N ALA A 171 -1.99 7.07 -20.54
CA ALA A 171 -2.05 8.51 -20.29
C ALA A 171 -0.74 9.05 -19.71
N THR A 172 -0.11 8.29 -18.80
CA THR A 172 1.20 8.64 -18.23
C THR A 172 2.28 8.68 -19.32
N MET A 173 2.27 7.74 -20.27
CA MET A 173 3.24 7.73 -21.38
C MET A 173 3.02 8.85 -22.40
N ASN A 174 1.83 9.45 -22.43
CA ASN A 174 1.52 10.61 -23.27
C ASN A 174 1.92 11.96 -22.66
N LEU A 175 2.47 11.97 -21.46
CA LEU A 175 2.99 13.20 -20.85
C LEU A 175 4.20 13.72 -21.64
N LYS A 176 4.30 15.06 -21.79
CA LYS A 176 5.47 15.72 -22.41
C LYS A 176 6.76 15.41 -21.65
N ALA A 177 6.70 15.48 -20.32
CA ALA A 177 7.78 15.07 -19.41
C ALA A 177 7.30 13.84 -18.65
N ARG A 178 7.83 12.69 -18.99
CA ARG A 178 7.48 11.41 -18.37
C ARG A 178 8.10 11.31 -16.96
N PRO A 179 7.40 10.68 -15.99
CA PRO A 179 7.98 10.44 -14.67
C PRO A 179 9.19 9.52 -14.78
N SER A 180 10.17 9.72 -13.92
CA SER A 180 11.36 8.85 -13.89
C SER A 180 11.12 7.53 -13.13
N ALA A 181 10.03 7.45 -12.35
CA ALA A 181 9.58 6.25 -11.68
C ALA A 181 8.05 6.10 -11.73
N ILE A 182 7.57 4.87 -11.91
CA ILE A 182 6.16 4.51 -11.87
C ILE A 182 6.00 3.35 -10.89
N ILE A 183 5.18 3.53 -9.88
CA ILE A 183 4.85 2.48 -8.91
C ILE A 183 3.53 1.85 -9.33
N TRP A 184 3.52 0.53 -9.48
CA TRP A 184 2.33 -0.22 -9.87
C TRP A 184 2.03 -1.31 -8.83
N ASP A 185 0.93 -1.17 -8.10
CA ASP A 185 0.52 -2.19 -7.14
C ASP A 185 -0.27 -3.32 -7.79
N ASN A 186 -0.29 -4.51 -7.18
CA ASN A 186 -0.85 -5.76 -7.71
C ASN A 186 -0.37 -6.09 -9.14
N SER A 187 0.90 -5.93 -9.34
CA SER A 187 1.55 -6.11 -10.64
C SER A 187 1.84 -7.59 -10.99
N GLU A 188 1.36 -8.52 -10.18
CA GLU A 188 1.28 -9.96 -10.49
C GLU A 188 0.10 -10.30 -11.41
N ARG A 189 -0.85 -9.37 -11.61
CA ARG A 189 -2.09 -9.64 -12.34
C ARG A 189 -1.87 -9.59 -13.84
N GLU A 190 -1.98 -10.73 -14.52
CA GLU A 190 -1.79 -10.88 -15.97
C GLU A 190 -2.69 -9.97 -16.80
N ARG A 191 -3.87 -9.63 -16.33
CA ARG A 191 -4.80 -8.70 -17.01
C ARG A 191 -4.23 -7.30 -17.26
N TYR A 192 -3.10 -6.96 -16.66
CA TYR A 192 -2.40 -5.69 -16.83
C TYR A 192 -1.15 -5.82 -17.70
N GLN A 193 -0.90 -6.99 -18.31
CA GLN A 193 0.32 -7.27 -19.09
C GLN A 193 0.56 -6.23 -20.18
N GLU A 194 -0.49 -5.80 -20.88
CA GLU A 194 -0.40 -4.75 -21.90
C GLU A 194 0.20 -3.44 -21.35
N GLY A 195 -0.15 -3.08 -20.11
CA GLY A 195 0.42 -1.90 -19.44
C GLY A 195 1.90 -2.09 -19.09
N TYR A 196 2.29 -3.29 -18.65
CA TYR A 196 3.69 -3.59 -18.36
C TYR A 196 4.55 -3.55 -19.62
N ASP A 197 4.07 -4.16 -20.70
CA ASP A 197 4.74 -4.16 -22.00
C ASP A 197 4.89 -2.73 -22.55
N LEU A 198 3.85 -1.91 -22.43
CA LEU A 198 3.90 -0.49 -22.80
C LEU A 198 5.03 0.24 -22.07
N LEU A 199 5.14 0.08 -20.75
CA LEU A 199 6.18 0.75 -19.95
C LEU A 199 7.57 0.23 -20.31
N THR A 200 7.72 -1.08 -20.44
CA THR A 200 9.01 -1.72 -20.77
C THR A 200 9.47 -1.31 -22.19
N ASN A 201 8.57 -1.35 -23.17
CA ASN A 201 8.85 -0.92 -24.54
C ASN A 201 9.10 0.59 -24.66
N SER A 202 8.65 1.36 -23.67
CA SER A 202 8.95 2.80 -23.55
C SER A 202 10.29 3.10 -22.86
N GLY A 203 11.11 2.08 -22.58
CA GLY A 203 12.46 2.20 -22.02
C GLY A 203 12.56 2.14 -20.50
N TYR A 204 11.45 1.84 -19.80
CA TYR A 204 11.50 1.63 -18.36
C TYR A 204 12.05 0.24 -18.05
N ARG A 205 12.94 0.16 -17.06
CA ARG A 205 13.32 -1.07 -16.38
C ARG A 205 12.28 -1.39 -15.31
N ARG A 206 12.21 -2.64 -14.86
CA ARG A 206 11.27 -3.09 -13.84
C ARG A 206 12.01 -3.79 -12.70
N ILE A 207 11.60 -3.49 -11.47
CA ILE A 207 11.98 -4.23 -10.27
C ILE A 207 10.71 -4.60 -9.50
N ASP A 208 10.64 -5.83 -9.02
CA ASP A 208 9.48 -6.42 -8.36
C ASP A 208 9.72 -6.58 -6.86
N PHE A 209 8.71 -6.25 -6.07
CA PHE A 209 8.69 -6.41 -4.63
C PHE A 209 7.55 -7.36 -4.26
N ASP A 210 7.86 -8.65 -4.21
CA ASP A 210 6.91 -9.69 -3.81
C ASP A 210 6.90 -9.84 -2.30
N GLY A 211 5.71 -9.99 -1.70
CA GLY A 211 5.59 -10.25 -0.27
C GLY A 211 4.22 -9.96 0.29
N PHE A 212 4.12 -10.09 1.60
CA PHE A 212 2.95 -9.62 2.35
C PHE A 212 2.98 -8.11 2.46
N GLY A 213 1.83 -7.54 2.82
CA GLY A 213 1.68 -6.13 3.12
C GLY A 213 0.53 -5.90 4.10
N PRO A 214 0.18 -4.64 4.38
CA PRO A 214 -0.87 -4.30 5.34
C PRO A 214 -2.21 -4.99 5.03
N VAL A 215 -2.99 -5.30 6.07
CA VAL A 215 -4.35 -5.85 6.03
C VAL A 215 -4.41 -7.31 5.57
N ASN A 216 -3.81 -7.65 4.43
CA ASN A 216 -3.98 -8.95 3.78
C ASN A 216 -3.09 -10.04 4.39
N GLY A 217 -3.65 -11.25 4.53
CA GLY A 217 -2.91 -12.47 4.85
C GLY A 217 -2.39 -13.24 3.64
N ARG A 218 -2.33 -12.59 2.45
CA ARG A 218 -1.82 -13.19 1.20
C ARG A 218 -0.76 -12.30 0.60
N PRO A 219 0.31 -12.87 0.03
CA PRO A 219 1.31 -12.10 -0.69
C PRO A 219 0.75 -11.61 -2.03
N TRP A 220 1.34 -10.51 -2.52
CA TRP A 220 1.14 -9.97 -3.86
C TRP A 220 2.41 -9.27 -4.32
N ARG A 221 2.34 -8.53 -5.41
CA ARG A 221 3.48 -7.80 -5.96
C ARG A 221 3.17 -6.32 -6.10
N THR A 222 4.11 -5.48 -5.67
CA THR A 222 4.20 -4.07 -6.05
C THR A 222 5.47 -3.90 -6.87
N SER A 223 5.38 -3.31 -8.07
CA SER A 223 6.54 -3.09 -8.96
C SER A 223 6.88 -1.63 -9.09
N VAL A 224 8.17 -1.35 -9.31
CA VAL A 224 8.65 -0.05 -9.75
C VAL A 224 9.16 -0.18 -11.17
N PHE A 225 8.60 0.62 -12.07
CA PHE A 225 9.14 0.86 -13.39
C PHE A 225 9.94 2.15 -13.35
N TYR A 226 11.18 2.15 -13.84
CA TYR A 226 12.10 3.27 -13.65
C TYR A 226 13.03 3.47 -14.85
N THR A 227 13.44 4.71 -15.08
CA THR A 227 14.48 5.07 -16.06
C THR A 227 15.87 4.98 -15.42
N PRO A 228 16.97 4.89 -16.20
CA PRO A 228 18.32 4.87 -15.64
C PRO A 228 18.63 6.03 -14.69
N ASP A 229 18.18 7.24 -15.04
CA ASP A 229 18.33 8.44 -14.19
C ASP A 229 17.03 8.73 -13.45
N ASN A 230 16.71 7.89 -12.45
CA ASN A 230 15.45 8.00 -11.74
C ASN A 230 15.56 8.71 -10.39
N CYS A 231 14.43 9.27 -9.94
CA CYS A 231 14.33 10.00 -8.68
C CYS A 231 14.51 9.14 -7.43
N LEU A 232 14.32 7.81 -7.54
CA LEU A 232 14.46 6.86 -6.43
C LEU A 232 15.90 6.35 -6.26
N LYS A 233 16.82 6.69 -7.17
CA LYS A 233 18.23 6.28 -7.15
C LYS A 233 18.40 4.75 -7.09
N ILE A 234 17.72 4.07 -8.03
CA ILE A 234 17.83 2.63 -8.27
C ILE A 234 18.93 2.37 -9.31
#